data_844f928e7bf5c8f5100c42c8e14c2999
#
_entry.id   844f928e7bf5c8f5100c42c8e14c2999
#
_cell.length_a   1.000
_cell.length_b   1.000
_cell.length_c   1.000
_cell.angle_alpha   90.00
_cell.angle_beta   90.00
_cell.angle_gamma   90.00
#
_symmetry.space_group_name_H-M   'P 1'
#
loop_
_entity.id
_entity.type
_entity.pdbx_description
1 polymer ?
#
loop_
_entity_poly.entity_id
_entity_poly.type
_entity_poly.pdbx_seq_one_letter_code
_entity_poly.pdbx_strand_id
1 'polypeptide(L)'
;MRILIWGMMLFTSLHVYSATLPGFKGNLADKIHPSLKMALLKEEMISDTSYISLLEIKAIEKLELQTDFRVWDRQSRKSCSFKISSLEGLEYFTSLRYLEIEGRRRDTILHIPSFSVFKELRELKIKDFYLPAVDVSGCRDLVSFTCTGCGLETLDLRKNIYLQKLDCSFNNLSTVDLSRNRRLQSVILKRQTAWGVLDGDERPGVLVKLLLPDNRHAKEGVLKLDCSRNRLENLDIGRLPYLKQLNCSWNKLKTLDVSCNTELRELDCAGNYIGELNLNQNFQLESLVCGQQGYTWICNRNEDYRLLRKLSLPRQKENEAGIYLRKLSIAEVGKEAISVFSEFPYLKELNCEDNELEKIDLSANKELEILNCSENQIAQLDFSSNRKLHSLNIQGCPLRSLDLIMTAIKNIKCDSYEQRKSLLKRHAIRSLILILKLPEGYHAETIDFRGAGGGAYFRYNSESIALPPQYIRLVVSTNYKK
;
A
#
# COMPACT_ATOMS: atom_id res chain seq x y z
N MET A 1 -6.82 20.41 -31.96
CA MET A 1 -6.00 20.43 -33.18
C MET A 1 -5.48 21.86 -33.41
N ARG A 2 -4.67 22.39 -32.49
CA ARG A 2 -4.04 23.70 -32.56
C ARG A 2 -2.91 23.79 -31.52
N ILE A 3 -1.97 22.90 -31.53
CA ILE A 3 -0.79 22.96 -30.66
C ILE A 3 0.32 22.30 -31.44
N LEU A 4 1.22 23.12 -31.95
CA LEU A 4 2.54 22.66 -32.43
C LEU A 4 3.08 23.46 -33.60
N ILE A 5 2.98 24.78 -33.53
CA ILE A 5 3.67 25.67 -34.49
C ILE A 5 4.46 26.75 -33.71
N TRP A 6 5.11 26.44 -32.61
CA TRP A 6 5.73 27.47 -31.80
C TRP A 6 7.12 27.16 -31.27
N GLY A 7 7.81 26.26 -31.94
CA GLY A 7 9.22 26.08 -31.61
C GLY A 7 10.19 26.94 -32.38
N MET A 8 9.85 27.54 -33.53
CA MET A 8 10.85 28.28 -34.33
C MET A 8 10.31 29.30 -35.34
N MET A 9 9.08 29.71 -35.29
CA MET A 9 8.55 30.70 -36.25
C MET A 9 7.70 31.79 -35.63
N LEU A 10 8.15 32.39 -34.56
CA LEU A 10 7.61 33.68 -34.13
C LEU A 10 8.72 34.64 -33.71
N PHE A 11 9.68 34.78 -34.62
CA PHE A 11 10.55 35.99 -34.62
C PHE A 11 9.98 37.11 -35.45
N THR A 12 8.75 37.01 -35.98
CA THR A 12 8.15 38.14 -36.67
C THR A 12 6.67 38.26 -36.32
N SER A 13 6.37 39.37 -35.65
CA SER A 13 5.09 40.07 -35.62
C SER A 13 3.87 39.34 -35.01
N LEU A 14 3.76 39.44 -33.70
CA LEU A 14 2.47 39.70 -33.07
C LEU A 14 2.66 40.68 -31.92
N HIS A 15 2.81 41.95 -32.32
CA HIS A 15 2.46 43.07 -31.44
C HIS A 15 0.95 43.10 -31.34
N VAL A 16 0.39 42.31 -30.44
CA VAL A 16 -1.03 42.41 -30.08
C VAL A 16 -1.10 42.95 -28.66
N TYR A 17 -1.42 44.23 -28.61
CA TYR A 17 -2.00 44.98 -27.49
C TYR A 17 -1.78 44.41 -26.09
N SER A 18 -0.63 44.72 -25.49
CA SER A 18 -0.53 44.75 -24.04
C SER A 18 -1.17 46.06 -23.59
N ALA A 19 -2.40 45.96 -23.10
CA ALA A 19 -3.01 47.02 -22.32
C ALA A 19 -2.15 47.19 -21.05
N THR A 20 -1.20 48.09 -21.10
CA THR A 20 -0.36 48.47 -19.97
C THR A 20 -1.21 49.13 -18.91
N LEU A 21 -1.52 48.38 -17.86
CA LEU A 21 -1.93 48.99 -16.59
C LEU A 21 -0.75 49.79 -16.05
N PRO A 22 -0.94 51.06 -15.63
CA PRO A 22 0.14 51.87 -15.14
C PRO A 22 0.67 51.34 -13.81
N GLY A 23 1.90 50.90 -13.76
CA GLY A 23 2.60 50.67 -12.50
C GLY A 23 3.64 49.56 -12.44
N PHE A 24 3.72 48.63 -13.39
CA PHE A 24 4.74 47.57 -13.32
C PHE A 24 5.46 47.36 -14.64
N LYS A 25 6.68 47.92 -14.74
CA LYS A 25 7.61 47.71 -15.86
C LYS A 25 8.63 46.63 -15.45
N GLY A 26 8.24 45.35 -15.39
CA GLY A 26 9.18 44.28 -15.05
C GLY A 26 8.97 43.06 -15.93
N ASN A 27 9.91 42.79 -16.82
CA ASN A 27 10.02 41.50 -17.47
C ASN A 27 10.67 40.50 -16.51
N LEU A 28 9.99 39.42 -16.19
CA LEU A 28 10.52 38.34 -15.34
C LEU A 28 11.25 37.25 -16.12
N ALA A 29 11.32 37.37 -17.47
CA ALA A 29 11.95 36.32 -18.27
C ALA A 29 13.39 36.03 -17.85
N ASP A 30 14.18 37.02 -17.45
CA ASP A 30 15.56 36.83 -16.99
C ASP A 30 15.65 36.29 -15.53
N LYS A 31 14.55 36.28 -14.81
CA LYS A 31 14.44 35.79 -13.42
C LYS A 31 14.00 34.36 -13.32
N ILE A 32 13.48 33.75 -14.39
CA ILE A 32 12.98 32.40 -14.44
C ILE A 32 13.93 31.52 -15.23
N HIS A 33 14.37 30.42 -14.62
CA HIS A 33 15.32 29.53 -15.28
C HIS A 33 14.80 29.02 -16.63
N PRO A 34 15.62 28.90 -17.68
CA PRO A 34 15.20 28.50 -19.02
C PRO A 34 14.43 27.17 -19.06
N SER A 35 14.85 26.18 -18.28
CA SER A 35 14.16 24.87 -18.23
C SER A 35 12.75 24.97 -17.62
N LEU A 36 12.55 25.85 -16.62
CA LEU A 36 11.25 26.11 -16.04
C LEU A 36 10.36 26.87 -17.04
N LYS A 37 10.89 27.87 -17.74
CA LYS A 37 10.15 28.58 -18.81
C LYS A 37 9.63 27.62 -19.89
N MET A 38 10.44 26.67 -20.32
CA MET A 38 10.01 25.67 -21.31
C MET A 38 8.88 24.77 -20.79
N ALA A 39 8.92 24.40 -19.52
CA ALA A 39 7.83 23.65 -18.91
C ALA A 39 6.54 24.49 -18.81
N LEU A 40 6.64 25.75 -18.39
CA LEU A 40 5.50 26.68 -18.31
C LEU A 40 4.89 26.95 -19.68
N LEU A 41 5.71 27.10 -20.71
CA LEU A 41 5.25 27.28 -22.10
C LEU A 41 4.54 26.02 -22.61
N LYS A 42 5.06 24.82 -22.29
CA LYS A 42 4.44 23.55 -22.66
C LYS A 42 3.06 23.40 -22.03
N GLU A 43 2.90 23.79 -20.77
CA GLU A 43 1.63 23.73 -20.04
C GLU A 43 0.71 24.95 -20.35
N GLU A 44 1.06 25.78 -21.35
CA GLU A 44 0.31 26.98 -21.77
C GLU A 44 0.11 28.01 -20.63
N MET A 45 0.98 27.98 -19.62
CA MET A 45 0.91 28.92 -18.49
C MET A 45 1.52 30.27 -18.79
N ILE A 46 2.40 30.34 -19.79
CA ILE A 46 2.96 31.55 -20.34
C ILE A 46 2.87 31.56 -21.88
N SER A 47 2.77 32.71 -22.47
CA SER A 47 2.62 32.87 -23.93
C SER A 47 3.96 33.01 -24.67
N ASP A 48 4.99 33.49 -23.98
CA ASP A 48 6.33 33.74 -24.52
C ASP A 48 7.40 33.51 -23.46
N THR A 49 8.58 33.08 -23.89
CA THR A 49 9.76 32.91 -23.01
C THR A 49 10.67 34.13 -22.93
N SER A 50 10.51 35.12 -23.84
CA SER A 50 11.29 36.33 -23.88
C SER A 50 10.70 37.48 -23.05
N TYR A 51 9.39 37.45 -22.83
CA TYR A 51 8.66 38.39 -22.01
C TYR A 51 7.63 37.70 -21.13
N ILE A 52 7.82 37.81 -19.83
CA ILE A 52 6.89 37.20 -18.82
C ILE A 52 6.52 38.33 -17.85
N SER A 53 5.21 38.65 -17.81
CA SER A 53 4.72 39.68 -16.92
C SER A 53 4.39 39.14 -15.53
N LEU A 54 4.56 39.97 -14.50
CA LEU A 54 4.16 39.62 -13.14
C LEU A 54 2.64 39.38 -13.03
N LEU A 55 1.83 40.06 -13.86
CA LEU A 55 0.38 39.89 -13.89
C LEU A 55 0.00 38.50 -14.42
N GLU A 56 0.66 38.06 -15.49
CA GLU A 56 0.50 36.72 -16.06
C GLU A 56 0.80 35.63 -15.02
N ILE A 57 1.94 35.73 -14.32
CA ILE A 57 2.34 34.81 -13.27
C ILE A 57 1.40 34.85 -12.07
N LYS A 58 0.96 36.01 -11.62
CA LYS A 58 0.02 36.15 -10.50
C LYS A 58 -1.38 35.64 -10.80
N ALA A 59 -1.74 35.46 -12.06
CA ALA A 59 -3.00 34.83 -12.45
C ALA A 59 -2.98 33.31 -12.30
N ILE A 60 -1.79 32.71 -12.11
CA ILE A 60 -1.62 31.25 -12.00
C ILE A 60 -1.86 30.82 -10.55
N GLU A 61 -3.00 30.18 -10.30
CA GLU A 61 -3.36 29.60 -8.99
C GLU A 61 -3.04 28.10 -8.89
N LYS A 62 -2.90 27.43 -10.04
CA LYS A 62 -2.60 25.99 -10.13
C LYS A 62 -1.46 25.74 -11.07
N LEU A 63 -0.46 24.98 -10.63
CA LEU A 63 0.69 24.61 -11.43
C LEU A 63 1.05 23.14 -11.21
N GLU A 64 1.19 22.39 -12.31
CA GLU A 64 1.63 21.01 -12.35
C GLU A 64 2.88 20.93 -13.23
N LEU A 65 3.98 20.44 -12.67
CA LEU A 65 5.27 20.34 -13.34
C LEU A 65 5.76 18.88 -13.32
N GLN A 66 6.12 18.38 -14.49
CA GLN A 66 6.91 17.17 -14.63
C GLN A 66 8.36 17.52 -14.88
N THR A 67 9.29 16.98 -14.10
CA THR A 67 10.72 17.30 -14.24
C THR A 67 11.33 16.78 -15.54
N ASP A 68 10.74 15.79 -16.17
CA ASP A 68 11.16 15.24 -17.47
C ASP A 68 9.94 15.16 -18.39
N PHE A 69 9.98 15.89 -19.48
CA PHE A 69 8.88 15.92 -20.44
C PHE A 69 9.39 15.90 -21.88
N ARG A 70 8.53 15.49 -22.78
CA ARG A 70 8.82 15.43 -24.21
C ARG A 70 7.96 16.43 -24.95
N VAL A 71 8.58 17.13 -25.88
CA VAL A 71 7.93 18.01 -26.84
C VAL A 71 8.15 17.44 -28.24
N TRP A 72 7.07 17.28 -28.99
CA TRP A 72 7.15 16.86 -30.38
C TRP A 72 7.45 18.05 -31.26
N ASP A 73 8.65 18.08 -31.86
CA ASP A 73 9.01 19.08 -32.86
C ASP A 73 8.47 18.65 -34.24
N ARG A 74 7.52 19.41 -34.77
CA ARG A 74 6.91 19.11 -36.07
C ARG A 74 7.85 19.34 -37.25
N GLN A 75 8.81 20.25 -37.12
CA GLN A 75 9.74 20.54 -38.23
C GLN A 75 10.76 19.43 -38.39
N SER A 76 11.39 19.02 -37.30
CA SER A 76 12.36 17.93 -37.32
C SER A 76 11.72 16.54 -37.31
N ARG A 77 10.40 16.43 -37.06
CA ARG A 77 9.65 15.17 -36.85
C ARG A 77 10.30 14.30 -35.78
N LYS A 78 10.86 14.91 -34.76
CA LYS A 78 11.52 14.23 -33.63
C LYS A 78 10.89 14.62 -32.31
N SER A 79 10.94 13.72 -31.36
CA SER A 79 10.59 14.00 -29.96
C SER A 79 11.83 14.49 -29.25
N CYS A 80 11.81 15.72 -28.78
CA CYS A 80 12.86 16.31 -27.96
C CYS A 80 12.52 16.10 -26.48
N SER A 81 13.46 15.58 -25.70
CA SER A 81 13.33 15.42 -24.25
C SER A 81 13.88 16.67 -23.56
N PHE A 82 13.10 17.21 -22.65
CA PHE A 82 13.47 18.35 -21.81
C PHE A 82 13.46 17.91 -20.35
N LYS A 83 14.38 18.50 -19.57
CA LYS A 83 14.48 18.26 -18.14
C LYS A 83 14.51 19.56 -17.39
N ILE A 84 13.67 19.68 -16.35
CA ILE A 84 13.74 20.80 -15.41
C ILE A 84 14.97 20.58 -14.54
N SER A 85 15.99 21.43 -14.70
CA SER A 85 17.22 21.38 -13.93
C SER A 85 17.22 22.37 -12.75
N SER A 86 16.33 23.35 -12.77
CA SER A 86 16.19 24.36 -11.71
C SER A 86 14.77 24.89 -11.67
N LEU A 87 14.28 25.17 -10.47
CA LEU A 87 13.00 25.84 -10.21
C LEU A 87 13.18 27.32 -9.86
N GLU A 88 14.35 27.91 -10.16
CA GLU A 88 14.60 29.33 -9.99
C GLU A 88 13.56 30.17 -10.75
N GLY A 89 12.94 31.10 -10.05
CA GLY A 89 11.83 31.92 -10.55
C GLY A 89 10.45 31.42 -10.15
N LEU A 90 10.33 30.21 -9.62
CA LEU A 90 9.06 29.70 -9.10
C LEU A 90 8.56 30.54 -7.91
N GLU A 91 9.44 31.20 -7.16
CA GLU A 91 9.10 32.05 -6.03
C GLU A 91 8.24 33.27 -6.39
N TYR A 92 8.16 33.65 -7.67
CA TYR A 92 7.31 34.75 -8.14
C TYR A 92 5.83 34.37 -8.27
N PHE A 93 5.49 33.05 -8.23
CA PHE A 93 4.13 32.51 -8.36
C PHE A 93 3.36 32.56 -7.03
N THR A 94 3.27 33.76 -6.45
CA THR A 94 2.79 33.94 -5.07
C THR A 94 1.30 33.66 -4.87
N SER A 95 0.50 33.58 -5.93
CA SER A 95 -0.94 33.28 -5.89
C SER A 95 -1.27 31.79 -5.98
N LEU A 96 -0.24 30.92 -6.02
CA LEU A 96 -0.45 29.47 -6.09
C LEU A 96 -1.24 28.95 -4.89
N ARG A 97 -2.32 28.25 -5.19
CA ARG A 97 -3.14 27.46 -4.26
C ARG A 97 -2.90 25.97 -4.38
N TYR A 98 -2.47 25.53 -5.56
CA TYR A 98 -2.10 24.16 -5.87
C TYR A 98 -0.77 24.13 -6.60
N LEU A 99 0.16 23.32 -6.08
CA LEU A 99 1.45 23.07 -6.73
C LEU A 99 1.75 21.57 -6.70
N GLU A 100 1.98 20.98 -7.88
CA GLU A 100 2.48 19.63 -8.02
C GLU A 100 3.77 19.63 -8.82
N ILE A 101 4.80 18.94 -8.29
CA ILE A 101 6.08 18.72 -8.96
C ILE A 101 6.36 17.24 -8.90
N GLU A 102 6.36 16.58 -10.05
CA GLU A 102 6.62 15.16 -10.17
C GLU A 102 7.92 14.94 -10.95
N GLY A 103 8.86 14.26 -10.30
CA GLY A 103 10.13 13.87 -10.87
C GLY A 103 10.18 12.41 -11.29
N ARG A 104 11.35 12.01 -11.74
CA ARG A 104 11.72 10.60 -11.84
C ARG A 104 12.74 10.29 -10.75
N ARG A 105 12.66 9.10 -10.18
CA ARG A 105 13.65 8.64 -9.19
C ARG A 105 15.06 8.92 -9.69
N ARG A 106 15.87 9.59 -8.86
CA ARG A 106 17.24 10.09 -9.10
C ARG A 106 17.34 11.43 -9.83
N ASP A 107 16.23 12.12 -10.11
CA ASP A 107 16.32 13.51 -10.58
C ASP A 107 16.82 14.38 -9.44
N THR A 108 17.79 15.24 -9.78
CA THR A 108 18.29 16.30 -8.90
C THR A 108 17.95 17.64 -9.53
N ILE A 109 17.30 18.50 -8.76
CA ILE A 109 17.02 19.88 -9.17
C ILE A 109 18.03 20.75 -8.44
N LEU A 110 18.80 21.55 -9.20
CA LEU A 110 19.92 22.32 -8.67
C LEU A 110 19.47 23.43 -7.72
N HIS A 111 18.34 24.05 -8.02
CA HIS A 111 17.78 25.12 -7.19
C HIS A 111 16.29 24.89 -6.98
N ILE A 112 15.89 24.81 -5.72
CA ILE A 112 14.50 24.71 -5.28
C ILE A 112 14.27 25.86 -4.31
N PRO A 113 13.39 26.82 -4.64
CA PRO A 113 13.09 27.92 -3.74
C PRO A 113 12.38 27.42 -2.47
N SER A 114 12.47 28.20 -1.39
CA SER A 114 11.67 27.90 -0.20
C SER A 114 10.18 27.98 -0.53
N PHE A 115 9.44 26.90 -0.26
CA PHE A 115 7.99 26.90 -0.44
C PHE A 115 7.26 27.83 0.53
N SER A 116 7.95 28.35 1.55
CA SER A 116 7.40 29.29 2.53
C SER A 116 6.92 30.62 1.93
N VAL A 117 7.28 30.92 0.69
CA VAL A 117 6.82 32.12 -0.05
C VAL A 117 5.36 32.03 -0.49
N PHE A 118 4.83 30.80 -0.68
CA PHE A 118 3.48 30.56 -1.19
C PHE A 118 2.44 30.66 -0.07
N LYS A 119 2.03 31.86 0.28
CA LYS A 119 1.15 32.12 1.43
C LYS A 119 -0.28 31.57 1.25
N GLU A 120 -0.77 31.52 0.00
CA GLU A 120 -2.12 31.04 -0.34
C GLU A 120 -2.16 29.53 -0.64
N LEU A 121 -1.01 28.83 -0.58
CA LEU A 121 -0.93 27.42 -0.97
C LEU A 121 -1.75 26.53 -0.02
N ARG A 122 -2.69 25.80 -0.62
CA ARG A 122 -3.57 24.85 0.07
C ARG A 122 -3.19 23.40 -0.16
N GLU A 123 -2.63 23.10 -1.33
CA GLU A 123 -2.20 21.76 -1.69
C GLU A 123 -0.81 21.80 -2.32
N LEU A 124 0.11 21.02 -1.76
CA LEU A 124 1.48 20.85 -2.26
C LEU A 124 1.74 19.36 -2.45
N LYS A 125 2.14 18.98 -3.67
CA LYS A 125 2.57 17.63 -4.02
C LYS A 125 3.96 17.65 -4.61
N ILE A 126 4.85 16.87 -4.03
CA ILE A 126 6.24 16.71 -4.44
C ILE A 126 6.53 15.21 -4.50
N LYS A 127 6.98 14.72 -5.66
CA LYS A 127 7.17 13.28 -5.85
C LYS A 127 8.45 12.95 -6.60
N ASP A 128 9.13 11.93 -6.14
CA ASP A 128 10.18 11.19 -6.86
C ASP A 128 11.37 12.01 -7.37
N PHE A 129 11.82 13.03 -6.63
CA PHE A 129 13.11 13.67 -6.84
C PHE A 129 13.80 14.03 -5.51
N TYR A 130 15.12 14.22 -5.52
CA TYR A 130 15.87 14.43 -4.29
C TYR A 130 15.60 15.78 -3.67
N LEU A 131 15.02 15.77 -2.48
CA LEU A 131 14.68 16.94 -1.66
C LEU A 131 14.86 16.59 -0.17
N PRO A 132 16.06 16.68 0.40
CA PRO A 132 16.33 16.21 1.77
C PRO A 132 15.65 17.07 2.85
N ALA A 133 15.27 18.31 2.53
CA ALA A 133 14.53 19.19 3.42
C ALA A 133 13.52 20.03 2.65
N VAL A 134 12.41 20.36 3.28
CA VAL A 134 11.35 21.21 2.74
C VAL A 134 10.88 22.20 3.79
N ASP A 135 10.88 23.49 3.43
CA ASP A 135 10.32 24.55 4.28
C ASP A 135 8.94 24.97 3.77
N VAL A 136 7.91 24.55 4.49
CA VAL A 136 6.50 24.92 4.26
C VAL A 136 5.97 25.83 5.36
N SER A 137 6.83 26.40 6.17
CA SER A 137 6.45 27.20 7.38
C SER A 137 5.62 28.43 7.05
N GLY A 138 5.73 28.95 5.83
CA GLY A 138 4.96 30.10 5.34
C GLY A 138 3.61 29.72 4.75
N CYS A 139 3.40 28.45 4.35
CA CYS A 139 2.15 27.94 3.79
C CYS A 139 1.15 27.65 4.93
N ARG A 140 0.69 28.70 5.60
CA ARG A 140 -0.14 28.54 6.81
C ARG A 140 -1.51 27.94 6.51
N ASP A 141 -2.04 28.14 5.31
CA ASP A 141 -3.35 27.64 4.86
C ASP A 141 -3.27 26.26 4.20
N LEU A 142 -2.12 25.58 4.32
CA LEU A 142 -1.90 24.27 3.74
C LEU A 142 -2.85 23.22 4.35
N VAL A 143 -3.66 22.60 3.49
CA VAL A 143 -4.66 21.57 3.83
C VAL A 143 -4.17 20.18 3.47
N SER A 144 -3.44 20.06 2.37
CA SER A 144 -2.92 18.79 1.87
C SER A 144 -1.44 18.91 1.53
N PHE A 145 -0.63 18.04 2.12
CA PHE A 145 0.80 17.97 1.84
C PHE A 145 1.20 16.54 1.50
N THR A 146 1.71 16.37 0.29
CA THR A 146 2.31 15.13 -0.20
C THR A 146 3.76 15.40 -0.57
N CYS A 147 4.69 14.64 0.03
CA CYS A 147 6.10 14.65 -0.34
C CYS A 147 6.61 13.21 -0.29
N THR A 148 6.55 12.51 -1.41
CA THR A 148 6.81 11.06 -1.48
C THR A 148 8.03 10.72 -2.32
N GLY A 149 8.86 9.79 -1.84
CA GLY A 149 10.03 9.32 -2.58
C GLY A 149 11.11 10.39 -2.80
N CYS A 150 11.20 11.37 -1.89
CA CYS A 150 12.07 12.54 -2.08
C CYS A 150 13.37 12.48 -1.24
N GLY A 151 13.52 11.47 -0.37
CA GLY A 151 14.67 11.39 0.53
C GLY A 151 14.63 12.41 1.67
N LEU A 152 13.44 12.91 2.02
CA LEU A 152 13.25 13.89 3.08
C LEU A 152 13.76 13.37 4.42
N GLU A 153 14.69 14.09 5.06
CA GLU A 153 15.33 13.72 6.32
C GLU A 153 14.70 14.42 7.52
N THR A 154 14.17 15.61 7.31
CA THR A 154 13.54 16.42 8.34
C THR A 154 12.23 17.02 7.87
N LEU A 155 11.27 17.19 8.79
CA LEU A 155 9.95 17.75 8.49
C LEU A 155 9.43 18.55 9.69
N ASP A 156 9.18 19.85 9.49
CA ASP A 156 8.57 20.73 10.48
C ASP A 156 7.21 21.24 9.97
N LEU A 157 6.13 20.72 10.55
CA LEU A 157 4.74 21.09 10.22
C LEU A 157 4.05 21.90 11.33
N ARG A 158 4.78 22.36 12.36
CA ARG A 158 4.20 23.04 13.54
C ARG A 158 3.38 24.29 13.20
N LYS A 159 3.66 24.95 12.05
CA LYS A 159 2.94 26.13 11.56
C LYS A 159 1.76 25.83 10.65
N ASN A 160 1.64 24.58 10.15
CA ASN A 160 0.62 24.16 9.20
C ASN A 160 -0.58 23.56 9.94
N ILE A 161 -1.21 24.35 10.81
CA ILE A 161 -2.26 23.90 11.75
C ILE A 161 -3.58 23.51 11.08
N TYR A 162 -3.78 23.89 9.82
CA TYR A 162 -4.97 23.55 9.02
C TYR A 162 -4.81 22.26 8.21
N LEU A 163 -3.65 21.59 8.34
CA LEU A 163 -3.33 20.38 7.58
C LEU A 163 -4.32 19.26 7.94
N GLN A 164 -4.96 18.70 6.90
CA GLN A 164 -5.91 17.58 6.98
C GLN A 164 -5.36 16.29 6.39
N LYS A 165 -4.51 16.41 5.35
CA LYS A 165 -3.92 15.25 4.67
C LYS A 165 -2.41 15.37 4.62
N LEU A 166 -1.73 14.34 5.09
CA LEU A 166 -0.29 14.21 5.05
C LEU A 166 0.09 12.87 4.43
N ASP A 167 0.89 12.91 3.36
CA ASP A 167 1.58 11.73 2.83
C ASP A 167 3.06 12.06 2.62
N CYS A 168 3.91 11.50 3.49
CA CYS A 168 5.37 11.60 3.38
C CYS A 168 6.00 10.20 3.29
N SER A 169 5.35 9.29 2.57
CA SER A 169 5.84 7.92 2.36
C SER A 169 7.16 7.88 1.59
N PHE A 170 7.94 6.82 1.81
CA PHE A 170 9.18 6.54 1.07
C PHE A 170 10.24 7.64 1.20
N ASN A 171 10.36 8.23 2.38
CA ASN A 171 11.38 9.22 2.72
C ASN A 171 12.38 8.67 3.77
N ASN A 172 13.20 9.53 4.35
CA ASN A 172 14.23 9.16 5.33
C ASN A 172 13.97 9.81 6.71
N LEU A 173 12.70 10.02 7.06
CA LEU A 173 12.32 10.64 8.32
C LEU A 173 12.53 9.66 9.49
N SER A 174 13.41 9.99 10.43
CA SER A 174 13.61 9.20 11.65
C SER A 174 12.61 9.57 12.76
N THR A 175 12.18 10.82 12.79
CA THR A 175 11.19 11.33 13.74
C THR A 175 10.20 12.23 13.04
N VAL A 176 8.92 12.15 13.45
CA VAL A 176 7.85 13.04 12.96
C VAL A 176 7.02 13.53 14.14
N ASP A 177 6.85 14.85 14.25
CA ASP A 177 6.01 15.49 15.25
C ASP A 177 4.79 16.16 14.60
N LEU A 178 3.61 15.56 14.83
CA LEU A 178 2.31 16.05 14.37
C LEU A 178 1.43 16.55 15.50
N SER A 179 1.97 16.73 16.71
CA SER A 179 1.21 17.09 17.91
C SER A 179 0.42 18.39 17.78
N ARG A 180 0.85 19.30 16.89
CA ARG A 180 0.19 20.58 16.61
C ARG A 180 -0.86 20.51 15.50
N ASN A 181 -0.87 19.44 14.68
CA ASN A 181 -1.72 19.33 13.48
C ASN A 181 -3.05 18.65 13.82
N ARG A 182 -3.85 19.25 14.68
CA ARG A 182 -5.08 18.65 15.26
C ARG A 182 -6.22 18.44 14.26
N ARG A 183 -6.13 19.02 13.03
CA ARG A 183 -7.10 18.84 11.95
C ARG A 183 -6.77 17.70 11.00
N LEU A 184 -5.67 16.99 11.24
CA LEU A 184 -5.30 15.83 10.42
C LEU A 184 -6.40 14.77 10.46
N GLN A 185 -6.78 14.30 9.28
CA GLN A 185 -7.72 13.20 9.03
C GLN A 185 -7.03 11.99 8.42
N SER A 186 -6.00 12.22 7.59
CA SER A 186 -5.20 11.16 6.96
C SER A 186 -3.72 11.40 7.15
N VAL A 187 -3.02 10.41 7.68
CA VAL A 187 -1.56 10.42 7.90
C VAL A 187 -0.96 9.17 7.30
N ILE A 188 -0.07 9.34 6.32
CA ILE A 188 0.62 8.25 5.65
C ILE A 188 2.13 8.51 5.72
N LEU A 189 2.84 7.65 6.45
CA LEU A 189 4.28 7.71 6.71
C LEU A 189 4.95 6.37 6.43
N LYS A 190 4.41 5.65 5.47
CA LYS A 190 4.85 4.30 5.13
C LYS A 190 6.30 4.28 4.68
N ARG A 191 7.08 3.31 5.21
CA ARG A 191 8.40 2.94 4.72
C ARG A 191 9.36 4.13 4.58
N GLN A 192 9.80 4.66 5.70
CA GLN A 192 10.86 5.68 5.73
C GLN A 192 12.21 5.01 5.50
N THR A 193 12.73 5.05 4.27
CA THR A 193 13.98 4.40 3.86
C THR A 193 14.90 5.41 3.20
N ALA A 194 16.21 5.16 3.26
CA ALA A 194 17.18 6.00 2.56
C ALA A 194 16.81 6.18 1.08
N TRP A 195 16.98 7.39 0.58
CA TRP A 195 16.70 7.72 -0.81
C TRP A 195 17.51 6.84 -1.78
N GLY A 196 16.88 6.40 -2.86
CA GLY A 196 17.53 5.54 -3.86
C GLY A 196 17.45 4.03 -3.59
N VAL A 197 16.82 3.60 -2.49
CA VAL A 197 16.53 2.18 -2.24
C VAL A 197 15.44 1.73 -3.21
N LEU A 198 15.73 0.67 -3.97
CA LEU A 198 14.83 0.16 -5.02
C LEU A 198 13.53 -0.42 -4.43
N ASP A 199 12.45 -0.38 -5.23
CA ASP A 199 11.26 -1.16 -4.95
C ASP A 199 11.62 -2.66 -4.93
N GLY A 200 11.18 -3.34 -3.88
CA GLY A 200 11.59 -4.72 -3.61
C GLY A 200 12.62 -4.89 -2.50
N ASP A 201 13.28 -3.82 -2.07
CA ASP A 201 14.08 -3.88 -0.84
C ASP A 201 13.15 -3.99 0.37
N GLU A 202 13.20 -5.11 1.05
CA GLU A 202 12.33 -5.41 2.18
C GLU A 202 12.81 -4.84 3.51
N ARG A 203 13.97 -4.16 3.54
CA ARG A 203 14.50 -3.59 4.78
C ARG A 203 13.51 -2.62 5.44
N PRO A 204 13.39 -2.66 6.78
CA PRO A 204 12.52 -1.74 7.51
C PRO A 204 12.99 -0.30 7.37
N GLY A 205 12.04 0.63 7.39
CA GLY A 205 12.30 2.06 7.38
C GLY A 205 13.07 2.55 8.61
N VAL A 206 13.32 3.84 8.67
CA VAL A 206 14.12 4.48 9.74
C VAL A 206 13.27 5.19 10.80
N LEU A 207 11.97 5.34 10.61
CA LEU A 207 11.10 6.05 11.55
C LEU A 207 11.02 5.28 12.88
N VAL A 208 11.54 5.90 13.94
CA VAL A 208 11.56 5.35 15.30
C VAL A 208 10.64 6.09 16.26
N LYS A 209 10.26 7.33 15.95
CA LYS A 209 9.39 8.15 16.81
C LYS A 209 8.34 8.90 16.01
N LEU A 210 7.08 8.73 16.40
CA LEU A 210 5.92 9.41 15.83
C LEU A 210 5.10 10.02 16.97
N LEU A 211 4.96 11.37 16.98
CA LEU A 211 4.09 12.08 17.90
C LEU A 211 2.81 12.46 17.16
N LEU A 212 1.68 11.97 17.63
CA LEU A 212 0.35 12.17 17.04
C LEU A 212 -0.40 13.30 17.73
N PRO A 213 -1.39 13.93 17.06
CA PRO A 213 -2.21 14.96 17.68
C PRO A 213 -3.13 14.39 18.77
N ASP A 214 -3.56 15.24 19.68
CA ASP A 214 -4.60 14.89 20.66
C ASP A 214 -5.98 15.31 20.13
N ASN A 215 -6.80 14.33 19.75
CA ASN A 215 -8.14 14.53 19.22
C ASN A 215 -9.26 14.16 20.22
N ARG A 216 -8.96 13.84 21.49
CA ARG A 216 -9.95 13.37 22.47
C ARG A 216 -11.10 14.36 22.73
N HIS A 217 -10.82 15.66 22.57
CA HIS A 217 -11.81 16.73 22.76
C HIS A 217 -12.13 17.48 21.47
N ALA A 218 -11.71 16.97 20.32
CA ALA A 218 -12.02 17.54 19.01
C ALA A 218 -13.35 17.01 18.48
N LYS A 219 -13.96 17.73 17.52
CA LYS A 219 -15.17 17.25 16.81
C LYS A 219 -14.85 16.27 15.69
N GLU A 220 -13.60 16.24 15.25
CA GLU A 220 -13.06 15.42 14.19
C GLU A 220 -11.57 15.16 14.45
N GLY A 221 -11.00 14.17 13.82
CA GLY A 221 -9.59 13.85 14.03
C GLY A 221 -9.09 12.84 13.01
N VAL A 222 -7.97 12.19 13.33
CA VAL A 222 -7.35 11.21 12.46
C VAL A 222 -8.27 10.00 12.25
N LEU A 223 -8.67 9.81 11.00
CA LEU A 223 -9.51 8.69 10.54
C LEU A 223 -8.65 7.55 9.99
N LYS A 224 -7.51 7.90 9.37
CA LYS A 224 -6.59 6.96 8.73
C LYS A 224 -5.15 7.24 9.15
N LEU A 225 -4.47 6.21 9.62
CA LEU A 225 -3.04 6.21 9.93
C LEU A 225 -2.37 5.01 9.27
N ASP A 226 -1.39 5.26 8.40
CA ASP A 226 -0.47 4.26 7.86
C ASP A 226 0.97 4.65 8.21
N CYS A 227 1.55 3.95 9.17
CA CYS A 227 2.96 4.08 9.56
C CYS A 227 3.71 2.75 9.37
N SER A 228 3.24 1.92 8.44
CA SER A 228 3.77 0.58 8.17
C SER A 228 5.21 0.59 7.65
N ARG A 229 5.90 -0.54 7.82
CA ARG A 229 7.26 -0.79 7.34
C ARG A 229 8.28 0.22 7.88
N ASN A 230 8.29 0.41 9.20
CA ASN A 230 9.19 1.31 9.92
C ASN A 230 9.89 0.60 11.09
N ARG A 231 10.38 1.33 12.09
CA ARG A 231 11.04 0.81 13.29
C ARG A 231 10.41 1.30 14.59
N LEU A 232 9.11 1.60 14.57
CA LEU A 232 8.41 2.05 15.76
C LEU A 232 8.38 0.94 16.81
N GLU A 233 8.84 1.24 18.01
CA GLU A 233 8.75 0.34 19.18
C GLU A 233 7.51 0.64 20.04
N ASN A 234 6.98 1.86 19.92
CA ASN A 234 5.78 2.33 20.61
C ASN A 234 4.92 3.16 19.66
N LEU A 235 3.61 3.04 19.81
CA LEU A 235 2.62 3.81 19.06
C LEU A 235 1.46 4.18 19.98
N ASP A 236 1.39 5.46 20.42
CA ASP A 236 0.30 5.97 21.23
C ASP A 236 -0.84 6.48 20.34
N ILE A 237 -1.89 5.67 20.20
CA ILE A 237 -3.11 5.98 19.46
C ILE A 237 -4.33 6.18 20.36
N GLY A 238 -4.17 6.08 21.69
CA GLY A 238 -5.25 6.29 22.65
C GLY A 238 -5.86 7.71 22.63
N ARG A 239 -5.18 8.65 21.93
CA ARG A 239 -5.65 10.02 21.72
C ARG A 239 -6.40 10.23 20.40
N LEU A 240 -6.65 9.15 19.63
CA LEU A 240 -7.28 9.19 18.31
C LEU A 240 -8.62 8.42 18.29
N PRO A 241 -9.68 8.90 18.98
CA PRO A 241 -10.92 8.15 19.12
C PRO A 241 -11.67 7.91 17.80
N TYR A 242 -11.43 8.73 16.78
CA TYR A 242 -12.09 8.64 15.46
C TYR A 242 -11.37 7.73 14.47
N LEU A 243 -10.30 7.02 14.90
CA LEU A 243 -9.49 6.20 14.01
C LEU A 243 -10.31 5.03 13.45
N LYS A 244 -10.43 4.96 12.11
CA LYS A 244 -11.16 3.94 11.37
C LYS A 244 -10.23 2.95 10.66
N GLN A 245 -9.08 3.43 10.23
CA GLN A 245 -8.09 2.61 9.51
C GLN A 245 -6.70 2.80 10.14
N LEU A 246 -6.14 1.71 10.64
CA LEU A 246 -4.79 1.66 11.16
C LEU A 246 -3.97 0.60 10.44
N ASN A 247 -2.90 1.04 9.79
CA ASN A 247 -1.83 0.16 9.33
C ASN A 247 -0.53 0.52 10.05
N CYS A 248 -0.15 -0.30 11.01
CA CYS A 248 1.13 -0.21 11.73
C CYS A 248 1.98 -1.48 11.52
N SER A 249 1.69 -2.24 10.45
CA SER A 249 2.39 -3.49 10.14
C SER A 249 3.88 -3.28 9.87
N TRP A 250 4.67 -4.33 10.12
CA TRP A 250 6.10 -4.34 9.87
C TRP A 250 6.84 -3.22 10.62
N ASN A 251 6.63 -3.17 11.92
CA ASN A 251 7.34 -2.33 12.89
C ASN A 251 7.99 -3.19 13.99
N LYS A 252 8.29 -2.60 15.13
CA LYS A 252 8.87 -3.28 16.30
C LYS A 252 7.97 -3.18 17.53
N LEU A 253 6.64 -3.05 17.33
CA LEU A 253 5.70 -2.90 18.41
C LEU A 253 5.63 -4.17 19.26
N LYS A 254 5.81 -4.05 20.56
CA LYS A 254 5.64 -5.16 21.52
C LYS A 254 4.22 -5.21 22.10
N THR A 255 3.55 -4.07 22.10
CA THR A 255 2.17 -3.91 22.55
C THR A 255 1.43 -2.96 21.61
N LEU A 256 0.12 -3.15 21.50
CA LEU A 256 -0.77 -2.23 20.77
C LEU A 256 -2.10 -2.15 21.53
N ASP A 257 -2.38 -0.97 22.09
CA ASP A 257 -3.66 -0.70 22.73
C ASP A 257 -4.57 0.07 21.77
N VAL A 258 -5.67 -0.57 21.38
CA VAL A 258 -6.72 -0.02 20.50
C VAL A 258 -8.05 0.16 21.25
N SER A 259 -8.07 0.05 22.56
CA SER A 259 -9.29 0.10 23.39
C SER A 259 -10.06 1.41 23.25
N CYS A 260 -9.36 2.53 23.01
CA CYS A 260 -9.97 3.86 22.81
C CYS A 260 -10.44 4.09 21.36
N ASN A 261 -10.08 3.22 20.41
CA ASN A 261 -10.36 3.38 18.99
C ASN A 261 -11.60 2.56 18.59
N THR A 262 -12.73 2.85 19.21
CA THR A 262 -13.97 2.04 19.08
C THR A 262 -14.61 2.10 17.69
N GLU A 263 -14.26 3.09 16.85
CA GLU A 263 -14.71 3.21 15.46
C GLU A 263 -13.79 2.45 14.47
N LEU A 264 -12.78 1.71 14.98
CA LEU A 264 -11.81 1.01 14.13
C LEU A 264 -12.49 -0.07 13.28
N ARG A 265 -12.32 0.04 11.95
CA ARG A 265 -12.86 -0.89 10.96
C ARG A 265 -11.78 -1.74 10.31
N GLU A 266 -10.61 -1.19 10.11
CA GLU A 266 -9.49 -1.88 9.49
C GLU A 266 -8.26 -1.78 10.38
N LEU A 267 -7.70 -2.92 10.75
CA LEU A 267 -6.46 -3.04 11.51
C LEU A 267 -5.49 -3.97 10.79
N ASP A 268 -4.33 -3.43 10.42
CA ASP A 268 -3.16 -4.22 10.01
C ASP A 268 -2.01 -3.94 10.97
N CYS A 269 -1.70 -4.90 11.82
CA CYS A 269 -0.59 -4.87 12.77
C CYS A 269 0.36 -6.07 12.60
N ALA A 270 0.31 -6.75 11.44
CA ALA A 270 1.18 -7.89 11.14
C ALA A 270 2.67 -7.52 11.18
N GLY A 271 3.54 -8.51 11.37
CA GLY A 271 4.99 -8.31 11.31
C GLY A 271 5.54 -7.40 12.41
N ASN A 272 4.99 -7.49 13.61
CA ASN A 272 5.46 -6.82 14.83
C ASN A 272 5.98 -7.84 15.86
N TYR A 273 6.02 -7.47 17.12
CA TYR A 273 6.40 -8.33 18.26
C TYR A 273 5.30 -8.38 19.32
N ILE A 274 4.03 -8.31 18.90
CA ILE A 274 2.86 -8.25 19.79
C ILE A 274 2.58 -9.66 20.34
N GLY A 275 2.68 -9.82 21.64
CA GLY A 275 2.39 -11.08 22.33
C GLY A 275 0.92 -11.28 22.64
N GLU A 276 0.19 -10.21 22.91
CA GLU A 276 -1.25 -10.22 23.20
C GLU A 276 -1.93 -9.06 22.48
N LEU A 277 -3.07 -9.34 21.84
CA LEU A 277 -3.89 -8.35 21.16
C LEU A 277 -5.33 -8.44 21.66
N ASN A 278 -5.80 -7.36 22.30
CA ASN A 278 -7.15 -7.25 22.82
C ASN A 278 -8.00 -6.32 21.96
N LEU A 279 -8.99 -6.85 21.26
CA LEU A 279 -9.90 -6.14 20.38
C LEU A 279 -11.35 -6.11 20.91
N ASN A 280 -11.58 -6.44 22.19
CA ASN A 280 -12.91 -6.57 22.78
C ASN A 280 -13.77 -5.30 22.71
N GLN A 281 -13.18 -4.11 22.47
CA GLN A 281 -13.89 -2.85 22.32
C GLN A 281 -14.11 -2.43 20.84
N ASN A 282 -13.56 -3.20 19.87
CA ASN A 282 -13.55 -2.82 18.46
C ASN A 282 -14.67 -3.55 17.67
N PHE A 283 -15.91 -3.32 18.06
CA PHE A 283 -17.09 -4.01 17.51
C PHE A 283 -17.37 -3.69 16.02
N GLN A 284 -16.79 -2.59 15.50
CA GLN A 284 -16.97 -2.19 14.10
C GLN A 284 -15.90 -2.79 13.17
N LEU A 285 -15.05 -3.70 13.67
CA LEU A 285 -13.94 -4.22 12.91
C LEU A 285 -14.44 -5.09 11.73
N GLU A 286 -14.05 -4.69 10.52
CA GLU A 286 -14.38 -5.35 9.26
C GLU A 286 -13.18 -6.13 8.68
N SER A 287 -11.95 -5.66 8.96
CA SER A 287 -10.72 -6.26 8.47
C SER A 287 -9.65 -6.32 9.55
N LEU A 288 -9.10 -7.49 9.81
CA LEU A 288 -8.00 -7.73 10.74
C LEU A 288 -6.88 -8.49 10.07
N VAL A 289 -5.66 -7.94 10.13
CA VAL A 289 -4.41 -8.60 9.75
C VAL A 289 -3.46 -8.47 10.93
N CYS A 290 -3.16 -9.58 11.61
CA CYS A 290 -2.33 -9.55 12.84
C CYS A 290 -1.33 -10.71 12.93
N GLY A 291 -1.09 -11.41 11.85
CA GLY A 291 -0.14 -12.54 11.79
C GLY A 291 1.32 -12.12 11.77
N GLN A 292 2.21 -13.10 11.64
CA GLN A 292 3.65 -12.91 11.46
C GLN A 292 4.32 -12.10 12.58
N GLN A 293 3.86 -12.30 13.81
CA GLN A 293 4.47 -11.65 14.98
C GLN A 293 5.81 -12.31 15.33
N GLY A 294 6.88 -11.48 15.45
CA GLY A 294 8.24 -11.95 15.71
C GLY A 294 9.05 -12.26 14.45
N TYR A 295 8.48 -12.01 13.27
CA TYR A 295 9.22 -12.19 12.02
C TYR A 295 10.40 -11.22 11.95
N THR A 296 11.62 -11.76 11.84
CA THR A 296 12.83 -10.98 11.60
C THR A 296 13.26 -11.14 10.14
N TRP A 297 13.66 -10.05 9.51
CA TRP A 297 14.21 -10.04 8.14
C TRP A 297 15.48 -10.89 7.97
N ILE A 298 16.12 -11.26 9.09
CA ILE A 298 17.30 -12.12 9.13
C ILE A 298 16.80 -13.50 9.51
N CYS A 299 16.48 -14.29 8.49
CA CYS A 299 16.00 -15.66 8.61
C CYS A 299 16.95 -16.57 9.40
N ASN A 300 16.87 -16.54 10.70
CA ASN A 300 17.30 -17.65 11.53
C ASN A 300 16.04 -18.35 12.07
N ARG A 301 15.55 -19.34 11.35
CA ARG A 301 14.32 -20.13 11.67
C ARG A 301 14.44 -20.94 12.99
N ASN A 302 15.41 -20.63 13.82
CA ASN A 302 15.65 -21.36 15.07
C ASN A 302 15.03 -20.69 16.30
N GLU A 303 14.40 -19.53 16.16
CA GLU A 303 13.68 -18.87 17.25
C GLU A 303 12.17 -18.96 17.00
N ASP A 304 11.42 -19.15 18.08
CA ASP A 304 9.94 -19.21 18.05
C ASP A 304 9.38 -17.84 17.62
N TYR A 305 9.10 -17.71 16.32
CA TYR A 305 8.61 -16.48 15.70
C TYR A 305 7.10 -16.28 15.84
N ARG A 306 6.40 -17.23 16.46
CA ARG A 306 4.96 -17.17 16.71
C ARG A 306 4.68 -16.50 18.06
N LEU A 307 4.90 -15.18 18.12
CA LEU A 307 4.82 -14.46 19.38
C LEU A 307 3.39 -14.16 19.83
N LEU A 308 2.39 -14.10 18.95
CA LEU A 308 1.02 -13.81 19.34
C LEU A 308 0.40 -15.02 20.03
N ARG A 309 0.37 -14.98 21.37
CA ARG A 309 -0.15 -16.09 22.22
C ARG A 309 -1.61 -15.91 22.57
N LYS A 310 -2.12 -14.66 22.51
CA LYS A 310 -3.49 -14.37 22.89
C LYS A 310 -4.09 -13.32 21.97
N LEU A 311 -5.14 -13.71 21.27
CA LEU A 311 -5.99 -12.86 20.47
C LEU A 311 -7.39 -12.85 21.07
N SER A 312 -7.82 -11.69 21.58
CA SER A 312 -9.18 -11.51 22.09
C SER A 312 -9.99 -10.71 21.09
N LEU A 313 -10.93 -11.34 20.45
CA LEU A 313 -11.84 -10.72 19.47
C LEU A 313 -13.15 -10.28 20.15
N PRO A 314 -13.83 -9.25 19.66
CA PRO A 314 -15.09 -8.82 20.21
C PRO A 314 -16.10 -9.99 20.10
N ARG A 315 -16.79 -10.29 21.20
CA ARG A 315 -17.83 -11.33 21.20
C ARG A 315 -19.18 -10.69 20.88
N GLN A 316 -19.96 -11.36 20.05
CA GLN A 316 -21.32 -10.96 19.75
C GLN A 316 -22.16 -11.06 21.04
N LYS A 317 -22.79 -9.95 21.43
CA LYS A 317 -23.84 -9.99 22.45
C LYS A 317 -25.14 -10.47 21.82
N GLU A 318 -25.88 -11.29 22.53
CA GLU A 318 -27.23 -11.68 22.10
C GLU A 318 -28.05 -10.42 21.83
N ASN A 319 -28.63 -10.31 20.61
CA ASN A 319 -29.47 -9.20 20.14
C ASN A 319 -28.77 -7.89 19.65
N GLU A 320 -27.45 -7.83 19.54
CA GLU A 320 -26.77 -6.72 18.83
C GLU A 320 -26.38 -7.15 17.42
N ALA A 321 -26.35 -6.17 16.47
CA ALA A 321 -25.84 -6.39 15.13
C ALA A 321 -24.44 -7.01 15.20
N GLY A 322 -24.26 -8.21 14.60
CA GLY A 322 -23.08 -9.02 14.77
C GLY A 322 -21.80 -8.34 14.30
N ILE A 323 -20.66 -8.92 14.70
CA ILE A 323 -19.35 -8.51 14.23
C ILE A 323 -19.28 -8.74 12.73
N TYR A 324 -19.13 -7.66 11.96
CA TYR A 324 -19.07 -7.70 10.50
C TYR A 324 -17.66 -8.00 9.98
N LEU A 325 -16.88 -8.81 10.70
CA LEU A 325 -15.54 -9.17 10.24
C LEU A 325 -15.64 -9.89 8.91
N ARG A 326 -15.12 -9.28 7.87
CA ARG A 326 -15.14 -9.76 6.48
C ARG A 326 -13.80 -10.33 6.06
N LYS A 327 -12.73 -9.82 6.65
CA LYS A 327 -11.37 -10.24 6.37
C LYS A 327 -10.59 -10.52 7.65
N LEU A 328 -10.04 -11.73 7.73
CA LEU A 328 -9.19 -12.16 8.84
C LEU A 328 -7.92 -12.80 8.30
N SER A 329 -6.76 -12.23 8.67
CA SER A 329 -5.45 -12.81 8.38
C SER A 329 -4.67 -12.97 9.67
N ILE A 330 -4.46 -14.24 10.03
CA ILE A 330 -3.79 -14.71 11.24
C ILE A 330 -2.70 -15.73 10.89
N ALA A 331 -2.00 -15.50 9.78
CA ALA A 331 -0.92 -16.37 9.37
C ALA A 331 0.21 -16.38 10.42
N GLU A 332 0.79 -17.58 10.68
CA GLU A 332 1.93 -17.73 11.59
C GLU A 332 1.65 -17.24 13.05
N VAL A 333 0.44 -17.46 13.56
CA VAL A 333 0.05 -17.07 14.92
C VAL A 333 0.15 -18.25 15.90
N GLY A 334 -0.01 -19.48 15.41
CA GLY A 334 -0.07 -20.69 16.21
C GLY A 334 -1.49 -21.06 16.64
N LYS A 335 -1.73 -22.36 16.82
CA LYS A 335 -3.08 -22.92 17.06
C LYS A 335 -3.75 -22.43 18.35
N GLU A 336 -2.97 -22.04 19.36
CA GLU A 336 -3.50 -21.63 20.65
C GLU A 336 -4.22 -20.27 20.62
N ALA A 337 -3.84 -19.39 19.69
CA ALA A 337 -4.45 -18.08 19.53
C ALA A 337 -5.73 -18.10 18.67
N ILE A 338 -6.04 -19.24 18.03
CA ILE A 338 -7.14 -19.37 17.08
C ILE A 338 -8.23 -20.23 17.70
N SER A 339 -9.30 -19.61 18.20
CA SER A 339 -10.32 -20.41 18.88
C SER A 339 -11.49 -20.83 17.98
N VAL A 340 -12.17 -19.94 17.28
CA VAL A 340 -13.40 -20.36 16.57
C VAL A 340 -13.74 -19.46 15.40
N PHE A 341 -13.57 -19.91 14.16
CA PHE A 341 -13.98 -19.18 12.96
C PHE A 341 -15.50 -19.08 12.82
N SER A 342 -16.25 -20.00 13.43
CA SER A 342 -17.71 -20.00 13.42
C SER A 342 -18.35 -18.77 14.08
N GLU A 343 -17.61 -18.03 14.90
CA GLU A 343 -18.06 -16.75 15.47
C GLU A 343 -18.16 -15.61 14.42
N PHE A 344 -17.65 -15.81 13.18
CA PHE A 344 -17.60 -14.77 12.15
C PHE A 344 -18.37 -15.18 10.88
N PRO A 345 -19.71 -15.20 10.91
CA PRO A 345 -20.52 -15.71 9.79
C PRO A 345 -20.43 -14.88 8.51
N TYR A 346 -20.00 -13.61 8.61
CA TYR A 346 -19.85 -12.69 7.46
C TYR A 346 -18.46 -12.73 6.84
N LEU A 347 -17.59 -13.64 7.28
CA LEU A 347 -16.21 -13.73 6.81
C LEU A 347 -16.17 -14.08 5.32
N LYS A 348 -15.48 -13.24 4.52
CA LYS A 348 -15.28 -13.41 3.09
C LYS A 348 -13.88 -13.88 2.74
N GLU A 349 -12.89 -13.37 3.48
CA GLU A 349 -11.48 -13.69 3.27
C GLU A 349 -10.90 -14.24 4.58
N LEU A 350 -10.35 -15.45 4.53
CA LEU A 350 -9.62 -16.05 5.64
C LEU A 350 -8.22 -16.46 5.19
N ASN A 351 -7.21 -15.93 5.88
CA ASN A 351 -5.85 -16.44 5.81
C ASN A 351 -5.42 -16.95 7.18
N CYS A 352 -5.29 -18.27 7.29
CA CYS A 352 -4.81 -18.98 8.47
C CYS A 352 -3.58 -19.86 8.16
N GLU A 353 -2.75 -19.41 7.23
CA GLU A 353 -1.52 -20.06 6.81
C GLU A 353 -0.56 -20.32 7.99
N ASP A 354 0.13 -21.47 7.97
CA ASP A 354 1.20 -21.86 8.90
C ASP A 354 0.83 -21.69 10.39
N ASN A 355 -0.27 -22.34 10.81
CA ASN A 355 -0.75 -22.29 12.19
C ASN A 355 -0.82 -23.66 12.88
N GLU A 356 -0.27 -24.72 12.28
CA GLU A 356 -0.32 -26.09 12.80
C GLU A 356 -1.75 -26.63 13.03
N LEU A 357 -2.74 -26.11 12.29
CA LEU A 357 -4.12 -26.53 12.40
C LEU A 357 -4.29 -27.93 11.87
N GLU A 358 -4.89 -28.82 12.67
CA GLU A 358 -5.25 -30.18 12.26
C GLU A 358 -6.67 -30.24 11.67
N LYS A 359 -7.52 -29.30 12.08
CA LYS A 359 -8.93 -29.20 11.66
C LYS A 359 -9.35 -27.75 11.58
N ILE A 360 -10.29 -27.46 10.70
CA ILE A 360 -10.94 -26.16 10.58
C ILE A 360 -12.43 -26.40 10.31
N ASP A 361 -13.30 -25.76 11.10
CA ASP A 361 -14.74 -25.74 10.87
C ASP A 361 -15.15 -24.42 10.22
N LEU A 362 -15.62 -24.48 8.97
CA LEU A 362 -16.06 -23.37 8.17
C LEU A 362 -17.56 -23.38 7.89
N SER A 363 -18.32 -24.24 8.56
CA SER A 363 -19.76 -24.48 8.32
C SER A 363 -20.60 -23.20 8.52
N ALA A 364 -20.20 -22.31 9.43
CA ALA A 364 -20.87 -21.04 9.69
C ALA A 364 -20.48 -19.93 8.69
N ASN A 365 -19.33 -20.06 8.00
CA ASN A 365 -18.77 -19.02 7.14
C ASN A 365 -19.32 -19.11 5.70
N LYS A 366 -20.64 -18.96 5.55
CA LYS A 366 -21.33 -19.14 4.26
C LYS A 366 -20.97 -18.08 3.21
N GLU A 367 -20.46 -16.95 3.65
CA GLU A 367 -20.04 -15.84 2.80
C GLU A 367 -18.57 -15.97 2.32
N LEU A 368 -17.85 -17.04 2.71
CA LEU A 368 -16.43 -17.22 2.42
C LEU A 368 -16.19 -17.31 0.91
N GLU A 369 -15.35 -16.40 0.42
CA GLU A 369 -14.97 -16.22 -0.99
C GLU A 369 -13.52 -16.66 -1.24
N ILE A 370 -12.62 -16.39 -0.29
CA ILE A 370 -11.18 -16.65 -0.39
C ILE A 370 -10.70 -17.35 0.87
N LEU A 371 -10.03 -18.50 0.71
CA LEU A 371 -9.38 -19.21 1.79
C LEU A 371 -7.92 -19.49 1.48
N ASN A 372 -7.04 -19.08 2.40
CA ASN A 372 -5.68 -19.57 2.47
C ASN A 372 -5.48 -20.32 3.79
N CYS A 373 -5.37 -21.63 3.72
CA CYS A 373 -5.04 -22.50 4.86
C CYS A 373 -3.78 -23.33 4.60
N SER A 374 -2.88 -22.82 3.73
CA SER A 374 -1.62 -23.48 3.41
C SER A 374 -0.72 -23.69 4.64
N GLU A 375 0.24 -24.61 4.50
CA GLU A 375 1.26 -24.96 5.53
C GLU A 375 0.63 -25.34 6.89
N ASN A 376 -0.53 -26.01 6.87
CA ASN A 376 -1.20 -26.57 8.04
C ASN A 376 -1.18 -28.10 8.02
N GLN A 377 -1.66 -28.74 9.11
CA GLN A 377 -1.75 -30.18 9.24
C GLN A 377 -3.16 -30.69 8.95
N ILE A 378 -3.95 -29.94 8.20
CA ILE A 378 -5.35 -30.25 7.89
C ILE A 378 -5.41 -31.45 6.94
N ALA A 379 -6.01 -32.54 7.39
CA ALA A 379 -6.18 -33.78 6.61
C ALA A 379 -7.52 -33.85 5.86
N GLN A 380 -8.52 -33.10 6.32
CA GLN A 380 -9.87 -33.09 5.75
C GLN A 380 -10.44 -31.66 5.77
N LEU A 381 -11.16 -31.32 4.71
CA LEU A 381 -11.89 -30.07 4.57
C LEU A 381 -13.29 -30.35 4.05
N ASP A 382 -14.28 -29.71 4.66
CA ASP A 382 -15.67 -29.72 4.21
C ASP A 382 -16.08 -28.32 3.78
N PHE A 383 -16.45 -28.19 2.51
CA PHE A 383 -16.92 -26.93 1.90
C PHE A 383 -18.40 -26.95 1.51
N SER A 384 -19.16 -27.89 2.04
CA SER A 384 -20.59 -28.05 1.73
C SER A 384 -21.42 -26.79 1.97
N SER A 385 -20.98 -25.93 2.94
CA SER A 385 -21.62 -24.67 3.30
C SER A 385 -21.03 -23.46 2.57
N ASN A 386 -19.87 -23.58 1.90
CA ASN A 386 -19.10 -22.44 1.38
C ASN A 386 -19.31 -22.23 -0.13
N ARG A 387 -20.56 -22.02 -0.55
CA ARG A 387 -20.95 -21.95 -1.96
C ARG A 387 -20.34 -20.80 -2.73
N LYS A 388 -19.84 -19.75 -2.04
CA LYS A 388 -19.21 -18.57 -2.65
C LYS A 388 -17.69 -18.71 -2.77
N LEU A 389 -17.10 -19.78 -2.24
CA LEU A 389 -15.65 -20.00 -2.27
C LEU A 389 -15.18 -20.13 -3.72
N HIS A 390 -14.36 -19.18 -4.17
CA HIS A 390 -13.82 -19.15 -5.53
C HIS A 390 -12.29 -19.17 -5.59
N SER A 391 -11.60 -18.93 -4.48
CA SER A 391 -10.13 -18.99 -4.39
C SER A 391 -9.68 -19.77 -3.17
N LEU A 392 -8.84 -20.79 -3.39
CA LEU A 392 -8.40 -21.73 -2.36
C LEU A 392 -6.91 -21.97 -2.45
N ASN A 393 -6.19 -21.77 -1.34
CA ASN A 393 -4.81 -22.19 -1.18
C ASN A 393 -4.69 -23.24 -0.08
N ILE A 394 -4.25 -24.45 -0.45
CA ILE A 394 -4.09 -25.63 0.40
C ILE A 394 -2.67 -26.21 0.32
N GLN A 395 -1.71 -25.42 -0.12
CA GLN A 395 -0.31 -25.88 -0.20
C GLN A 395 0.19 -26.32 1.18
N GLY A 396 0.98 -27.37 1.24
CA GLY A 396 1.51 -27.90 2.52
C GLY A 396 0.50 -28.64 3.39
N CYS A 397 -0.79 -28.71 3.03
CA CYS A 397 -1.79 -29.51 3.76
C CYS A 397 -1.74 -31.00 3.36
N PRO A 398 -1.80 -31.97 4.32
CA PRO A 398 -1.75 -33.41 4.04
C PRO A 398 -3.11 -33.98 3.56
N LEU A 399 -3.86 -33.20 2.75
CA LEU A 399 -5.16 -33.62 2.25
C LEU A 399 -5.03 -34.81 1.31
N ARG A 400 -5.96 -35.79 1.45
CA ARG A 400 -6.06 -36.95 0.58
C ARG A 400 -7.17 -36.83 -0.46
N SER A 401 -8.25 -36.18 -0.08
CA SER A 401 -9.38 -35.90 -0.97
C SER A 401 -10.00 -34.56 -0.62
N LEU A 402 -10.63 -33.93 -1.59
CA LEU A 402 -11.29 -32.63 -1.44
C LEU A 402 -12.50 -32.61 -2.36
N ASP A 403 -13.68 -32.35 -1.80
CA ASP A 403 -14.92 -32.17 -2.54
C ASP A 403 -15.20 -30.64 -2.70
N LEU A 404 -15.26 -30.18 -3.95
CA LEU A 404 -15.50 -28.79 -4.31
C LEU A 404 -16.81 -28.59 -5.07
N ILE A 405 -17.66 -29.60 -5.20
CA ILE A 405 -18.89 -29.57 -6.03
C ILE A 405 -19.81 -28.40 -5.63
N MET A 406 -19.91 -28.11 -4.36
CA MET A 406 -20.80 -27.06 -3.86
C MET A 406 -20.18 -25.66 -3.87
N THR A 407 -18.94 -25.51 -4.33
CA THR A 407 -18.20 -24.25 -4.34
C THR A 407 -18.29 -23.55 -5.71
N ALA A 408 -17.92 -22.26 -5.75
CA ALA A 408 -17.76 -21.46 -6.98
C ALA A 408 -16.29 -21.40 -7.42
N ILE A 409 -15.51 -22.44 -7.18
CA ILE A 409 -14.06 -22.43 -7.30
C ILE A 409 -13.58 -22.04 -8.69
N LYS A 410 -12.63 -21.13 -8.78
CA LYS A 410 -11.97 -20.66 -10.01
C LYS A 410 -10.45 -20.81 -9.90
N ASN A 411 -9.91 -20.62 -8.70
CA ASN A 411 -8.49 -20.65 -8.46
C ASN A 411 -8.17 -21.63 -7.32
N ILE A 412 -7.27 -22.58 -7.57
CA ILE A 412 -6.75 -23.49 -6.55
C ILE A 412 -5.23 -23.43 -6.57
N LYS A 413 -4.62 -23.25 -5.39
CA LYS A 413 -3.21 -23.49 -5.18
C LYS A 413 -3.01 -24.71 -4.33
N CYS A 414 -2.23 -25.66 -4.80
CA CYS A 414 -1.84 -26.85 -4.08
C CYS A 414 -0.34 -27.10 -4.32
N ASP A 415 0.21 -28.07 -3.58
CA ASP A 415 1.64 -28.36 -3.65
C ASP A 415 2.09 -28.70 -5.06
N SER A 416 3.21 -28.14 -5.45
CA SER A 416 3.96 -28.59 -6.62
C SER A 416 4.50 -30.01 -6.39
N TYR A 417 4.88 -30.67 -7.48
CA TYR A 417 5.51 -31.99 -7.41
C TYR A 417 6.68 -32.04 -6.41
N GLU A 418 7.57 -31.05 -6.42
CA GLU A 418 8.74 -31.01 -5.55
C GLU A 418 8.38 -30.80 -4.06
N GLN A 419 7.39 -29.98 -3.78
CA GLN A 419 6.90 -29.78 -2.40
C GLN A 419 6.26 -31.07 -1.85
N ARG A 420 5.42 -31.74 -2.64
CA ARG A 420 4.84 -33.03 -2.24
C ARG A 420 5.89 -34.12 -2.08
N LYS A 421 6.92 -34.14 -2.92
CA LYS A 421 8.05 -35.05 -2.76
C LYS A 421 8.82 -34.84 -1.43
N SER A 422 8.96 -33.57 -1.02
CA SER A 422 9.53 -33.23 0.29
C SER A 422 8.65 -33.71 1.45
N LEU A 423 7.33 -33.53 1.39
CA LEU A 423 6.37 -34.03 2.36
C LEU A 423 6.40 -35.54 2.44
N LEU A 424 6.43 -36.26 1.31
CA LEU A 424 6.56 -37.69 1.25
C LEU A 424 7.82 -38.21 1.93
N LYS A 425 8.96 -37.54 1.75
CA LYS A 425 10.21 -37.88 2.43
C LYS A 425 10.14 -37.63 3.93
N ARG A 426 9.56 -36.50 4.35
CA ARG A 426 9.49 -36.07 5.75
C ARG A 426 8.59 -37.01 6.59
N HIS A 427 7.52 -37.52 5.98
CA HIS A 427 6.52 -38.37 6.68
C HIS A 427 6.60 -39.85 6.33
N ALA A 428 7.65 -40.32 5.66
CA ALA A 428 7.85 -41.70 5.22
C ALA A 428 6.63 -42.30 4.44
N ILE A 429 5.88 -41.47 3.74
CA ILE A 429 4.72 -41.86 2.94
C ILE A 429 5.20 -42.26 1.53
N ARG A 430 4.80 -43.44 1.04
CA ARG A 430 5.24 -43.96 -0.26
C ARG A 430 4.53 -43.31 -1.46
N SER A 431 3.31 -42.86 -1.28
CA SER A 431 2.58 -42.10 -2.31
C SER A 431 1.50 -41.24 -1.68
N LEU A 432 1.28 -40.07 -2.24
CA LEU A 432 0.22 -39.13 -1.87
C LEU A 432 -0.68 -38.92 -3.09
N ILE A 433 -1.97 -39.20 -2.92
CA ILE A 433 -2.97 -39.01 -3.96
C ILE A 433 -3.95 -37.95 -3.43
N LEU A 434 -4.06 -36.85 -4.19
CA LEU A 434 -5.11 -35.85 -3.98
C LEU A 434 -6.18 -36.05 -5.05
N ILE A 435 -7.40 -36.33 -4.67
CA ILE A 435 -8.55 -36.42 -5.56
C ILE A 435 -9.35 -35.13 -5.38
N LEU A 436 -9.38 -34.30 -6.43
CA LEU A 436 -10.21 -33.11 -6.49
C LEU A 436 -11.51 -33.46 -7.17
N LYS A 437 -12.62 -33.23 -6.52
CA LYS A 437 -13.95 -33.31 -7.09
C LYS A 437 -14.42 -31.86 -7.39
N LEU A 438 -14.51 -31.53 -8.67
CA LEU A 438 -14.74 -30.15 -9.13
C LEU A 438 -16.20 -29.94 -9.52
N PRO A 439 -16.69 -28.69 -9.52
CA PRO A 439 -18.00 -28.33 -10.08
C PRO A 439 -18.12 -28.73 -11.54
N GLU A 440 -19.35 -28.97 -11.99
CA GLU A 440 -19.63 -29.26 -13.41
C GLU A 440 -19.19 -28.07 -14.30
N GLY A 441 -18.51 -28.37 -15.41
CA GLY A 441 -17.98 -27.35 -16.32
C GLY A 441 -16.66 -26.70 -15.90
N TYR A 442 -16.04 -27.14 -14.80
CA TYR A 442 -14.73 -26.64 -14.39
C TYR A 442 -13.61 -27.17 -15.32
N HIS A 443 -12.74 -26.27 -15.81
CA HIS A 443 -11.62 -26.63 -16.67
C HIS A 443 -10.30 -26.62 -15.87
N ALA A 444 -9.48 -27.64 -16.06
CA ALA A 444 -8.21 -27.85 -15.33
C ALA A 444 -7.15 -26.75 -15.56
N GLU A 445 -7.32 -25.91 -16.56
CA GLU A 445 -6.38 -24.80 -16.91
C GLU A 445 -6.26 -23.74 -15.81
N THR A 446 -7.21 -23.69 -14.87
CA THR A 446 -7.22 -22.72 -13.77
C THR A 446 -6.61 -23.24 -12.48
N ILE A 447 -6.03 -24.45 -12.47
CA ILE A 447 -5.32 -24.99 -11.30
C ILE A 447 -3.88 -24.49 -11.32
N ASP A 448 -3.51 -23.66 -10.34
CA ASP A 448 -2.16 -23.13 -10.23
C ASP A 448 -1.28 -24.04 -9.37
N PHE A 449 -0.29 -24.68 -9.99
CA PHE A 449 0.69 -25.56 -9.34
C PHE A 449 2.05 -24.86 -9.20
N ARG A 450 2.13 -23.55 -9.09
CA ARG A 450 3.40 -22.83 -9.01
C ARG A 450 4.15 -23.16 -7.72
N GLY A 451 5.20 -23.93 -7.83
CA GLY A 451 6.27 -24.01 -6.84
C GLY A 451 7.40 -23.05 -7.21
N ALA A 452 8.07 -22.50 -6.22
CA ALA A 452 9.26 -21.68 -6.42
C ALA A 452 10.37 -22.49 -7.11
N GLY A 453 10.66 -22.18 -8.38
CA GLY A 453 11.76 -22.75 -9.14
C GLY A 453 11.35 -23.62 -10.33
N GLY A 454 11.19 -22.97 -11.49
CA GLY A 454 11.32 -23.54 -12.83
C GLY A 454 10.33 -24.64 -13.23
N GLY A 455 9.38 -24.28 -14.06
CA GLY A 455 8.75 -25.11 -15.09
C GLY A 455 8.53 -26.61 -14.79
N ALA A 456 7.67 -26.95 -13.86
CA ALA A 456 7.18 -28.33 -13.76
C ALA A 456 5.99 -28.48 -14.71
N TYR A 457 6.19 -29.18 -15.83
CA TYR A 457 5.11 -29.62 -16.71
C TYR A 457 4.38 -30.79 -16.02
N PHE A 458 3.14 -30.62 -15.64
CA PHE A 458 2.28 -31.74 -15.31
C PHE A 458 1.70 -32.34 -16.56
N ARG A 459 2.03 -33.59 -16.86
CA ARG A 459 1.27 -34.37 -17.82
C ARG A 459 -0.02 -34.85 -17.11
N TYR A 460 -1.13 -34.32 -17.54
CA TYR A 460 -2.43 -34.91 -17.34
C TYR A 460 -2.41 -36.30 -17.97
N ASN A 461 -2.48 -37.35 -17.17
CA ASN A 461 -2.57 -38.70 -17.70
C ASN A 461 -4.01 -39.18 -17.50
N SER A 462 -4.82 -39.00 -18.55
CA SER A 462 -6.20 -39.44 -18.62
C SER A 462 -6.36 -40.97 -18.72
N GLU A 463 -5.26 -41.73 -18.78
CA GLU A 463 -5.31 -43.11 -19.27
C GLU A 463 -5.41 -44.21 -18.21
N SER A 464 -5.47 -43.94 -16.92
CA SER A 464 -5.36 -45.08 -16.01
C SER A 464 -6.42 -45.30 -14.93
N ILE A 465 -7.49 -44.54 -14.90
CA ILE A 465 -8.77 -44.94 -14.23
C ILE A 465 -9.81 -43.94 -14.75
N ALA A 466 -10.90 -44.43 -15.35
CA ALA A 466 -12.03 -43.62 -15.80
C ALA A 466 -12.73 -43.00 -14.59
N LEU A 467 -12.20 -41.84 -14.13
CA LEU A 467 -12.95 -40.94 -13.27
C LEU A 467 -13.93 -40.18 -14.13
N PRO A 468 -15.15 -39.93 -13.66
CA PRO A 468 -16.06 -39.03 -14.34
C PRO A 468 -15.37 -37.66 -14.61
N PRO A 469 -15.71 -36.91 -15.67
CA PRO A 469 -15.02 -35.70 -16.08
C PRO A 469 -14.91 -34.61 -15.01
N GLN A 470 -15.68 -34.69 -13.94
CA GLN A 470 -15.66 -33.82 -12.77
C GLN A 470 -14.58 -34.17 -11.72
N TYR A 471 -13.73 -35.16 -11.98
CA TYR A 471 -12.68 -35.56 -11.02
C TYR A 471 -11.29 -35.33 -11.64
N ILE A 472 -10.41 -34.71 -10.87
CA ILE A 472 -8.99 -34.65 -11.17
C ILE A 472 -8.23 -35.44 -10.12
N ARG A 473 -7.45 -36.41 -10.57
CA ARG A 473 -6.58 -37.21 -9.71
C ARG A 473 -5.15 -36.73 -9.84
N LEU A 474 -4.59 -36.17 -8.78
CA LEU A 474 -3.17 -35.81 -8.68
C LEU A 474 -2.45 -36.94 -7.97
N VAL A 475 -1.58 -37.64 -8.67
CA VAL A 475 -0.79 -38.74 -8.10
C VAL A 475 0.67 -38.28 -8.00
N VAL A 476 1.20 -38.29 -6.78
CA VAL A 476 2.62 -38.08 -6.54
C VAL A 476 3.17 -39.38 -5.97
N SER A 477 4.09 -40.03 -6.66
CA SER A 477 4.73 -41.26 -6.21
C SER A 477 6.24 -41.06 -6.06
N THR A 478 6.84 -41.74 -5.08
CA THR A 478 8.29 -41.73 -4.83
C THR A 478 9.07 -42.74 -5.67
N ASN A 479 8.44 -43.41 -6.63
CA ASN A 479 9.13 -44.42 -7.45
C ASN A 479 10.19 -43.73 -8.32
N TYR A 480 11.37 -43.50 -7.72
CA TYR A 480 12.60 -43.40 -8.47
C TYR A 480 13.01 -44.82 -8.89
N LYS A 481 12.98 -45.11 -10.15
CA LYS A 481 13.83 -46.17 -10.68
C LYS A 481 15.29 -45.70 -10.44
N LYS A 482 16.04 -46.57 -9.76
CA LYS A 482 17.50 -46.46 -9.64
C LYS A 482 18.14 -46.35 -11.01
#